data_55f3f126d2aa4b0a908d615a20185f52
#
_entry.id   55f3f126d2aa4b0a908d615a20185f52
#
_cell.length_a   1.000
_cell.length_b   1.000
_cell.length_c   1.000
_cell.angle_alpha   90.00
_cell.angle_beta   90.00
_cell.angle_gamma   90.00
#
_symmetry.space_group_name_H-M   'P 1'
#
loop_
_entity.id
_entity.type
_entity.pdbx_description
1 polymer ?
#
loop_
_entity_poly.entity_id
_entity_poly.type
_entity_poly.pdbx_seq_one_letter_code
_entity_poly.pdbx_strand_id
1 'polypeptide(L)'
;MEMQSVTHHVSGAMPAPLRIGRAAPGRCCILAWLAFIALPHGVLAQDLSANTRLLAAARAGDQTGVGKALADGASVNARNRVGETALVIALKNDQPTLAMTMLNAGTDVNLGAVNGVTPLMAAAHAGQTDLVRLLLGKGAEVSAVDRLQKNAMTYAAGQGRTDTVVLLLRAGVDPNAIYAHQLTALMWAAGYGKTETVRALLNAGASAELRDDRGKTALDIAREGNFVETVKQLESPARP
;
A
#
# COMPACT_ATOMS: atom_id res chain seq x y z
N MET A 1 57.70 -2.70 19.31
CA MET A 1 57.03 -1.85 20.30
C MET A 1 55.63 -2.42 20.49
N GLU A 2 55.48 -3.01 21.62
CA GLU A 2 54.49 -4.02 22.02
C GLU A 2 53.07 -3.49 22.06
N MET A 3 52.15 -4.31 21.52
CA MET A 3 50.72 -4.20 21.76
C MET A 3 50.38 -5.09 22.96
N GLN A 4 50.01 -4.49 24.09
CA GLN A 4 49.48 -5.19 25.25
C GLN A 4 47.97 -5.44 25.06
N SER A 5 47.60 -6.72 25.05
CA SER A 5 46.23 -7.19 25.15
C SER A 5 45.78 -7.22 26.61
N VAL A 6 44.67 -6.56 26.91
CA VAL A 6 44.01 -6.63 28.22
C VAL A 6 42.79 -7.53 28.09
N THR A 7 42.91 -8.75 28.61
CA THR A 7 41.78 -9.67 28.79
C THR A 7 41.13 -9.41 30.16
N HIS A 8 39.90 -8.92 30.18
CA HIS A 8 39.08 -8.91 31.40
C HIS A 8 38.28 -10.22 31.53
N HIS A 9 38.69 -10.99 32.48
CA HIS A 9 38.01 -12.20 32.96
C HIS A 9 36.92 -11.76 33.95
N VAL A 10 35.63 -11.92 33.62
CA VAL A 10 34.53 -11.71 34.56
C VAL A 10 34.02 -13.08 35.00
N SER A 11 34.44 -13.47 36.20
CA SER A 11 33.89 -14.61 36.94
C SER A 11 32.54 -14.20 37.54
N GLY A 12 31.45 -14.75 37.05
CA GLY A 12 30.11 -14.60 37.63
C GLY A 12 29.65 -15.89 38.30
N ALA A 13 29.70 -15.93 39.63
CA ALA A 13 29.22 -17.04 40.45
C ALA A 13 27.69 -17.20 40.33
N MET A 14 27.25 -18.45 40.18
CA MET A 14 25.83 -18.83 40.27
C MET A 14 25.32 -18.72 41.72
N PRO A 15 24.12 -18.19 41.95
CA PRO A 15 23.50 -18.28 43.26
C PRO A 15 22.91 -19.69 43.52
N ALA A 16 23.09 -20.16 44.75
CA ALA A 16 22.64 -21.44 45.25
C ALA A 16 21.11 -21.60 45.31
N PRO A 17 20.57 -22.83 45.25
CA PRO A 17 19.13 -23.05 45.27
C PRO A 17 18.52 -22.82 46.68
N LEU A 18 17.42 -22.07 46.70
CA LEU A 18 16.60 -21.84 47.89
C LEU A 18 15.96 -23.16 48.38
N ARG A 19 16.30 -23.54 49.61
CA ARG A 19 15.64 -24.63 50.36
C ARG A 19 14.19 -24.26 50.65
N ILE A 20 13.25 -25.00 50.11
CA ILE A 20 11.82 -24.93 50.45
C ILE A 20 11.60 -25.68 51.75
N GLY A 21 11.30 -24.92 52.81
CA GLY A 21 10.89 -25.46 54.10
C GLY A 21 9.51 -26.10 54.02
N ARG A 22 9.38 -27.31 54.57
CA ARG A 22 8.08 -27.99 54.81
C ARG A 22 7.27 -27.21 55.84
N ALA A 23 6.14 -26.67 55.46
CA ALA A 23 5.10 -26.24 56.43
C ALA A 23 3.85 -27.10 56.25
N ALA A 24 3.27 -27.46 57.43
CA ALA A 24 2.21 -28.43 57.60
C ALA A 24 0.81 -27.92 57.09
N PRO A 25 -0.18 -28.81 56.91
CA PRO A 25 -1.44 -28.49 56.25
C PRO A 25 -2.41 -27.74 57.13
N GLY A 26 -2.66 -26.44 56.80
CA GLY A 26 -3.77 -25.64 57.33
C GLY A 26 -4.86 -25.53 56.29
N ARG A 27 -6.05 -26.02 56.65
CA ARG A 27 -7.30 -25.88 55.93
C ARG A 27 -7.69 -24.38 55.83
N CYS A 28 -8.08 -23.95 54.67
CA CYS A 28 -8.79 -22.73 54.24
C CYS A 28 -7.99 -21.93 53.24
N CYS A 29 -8.47 -21.94 52.03
CA CYS A 29 -8.50 -20.94 50.95
C CYS A 29 -8.36 -21.59 49.57
N ILE A 30 -9.27 -22.54 49.30
CA ILE A 30 -9.53 -22.98 47.90
C ILE A 30 -10.78 -22.25 47.44
N LEU A 31 -10.69 -20.97 47.15
CA LEU A 31 -11.77 -20.21 46.46
C LEU A 31 -11.29 -18.87 45.91
N ALA A 32 -10.09 -18.78 45.34
CA ALA A 32 -9.64 -17.53 44.69
C ALA A 32 -8.73 -17.72 43.47
N TRP A 33 -8.87 -18.83 42.75
CA TRP A 33 -8.07 -19.06 41.53
C TRP A 33 -8.84 -19.72 40.39
N LEU A 34 -10.08 -19.22 40.12
CA LEU A 34 -10.84 -19.59 38.91
C LEU A 34 -11.58 -18.37 38.34
N ALA A 35 -10.90 -17.22 38.31
CA ALA A 35 -11.23 -16.16 37.39
C ALA A 35 -10.17 -16.16 36.27
N PHE A 36 -9.85 -17.33 35.73
CA PHE A 36 -9.31 -17.41 34.38
C PHE A 36 -10.47 -17.01 33.47
N ILE A 37 -10.47 -15.75 33.07
CA ILE A 37 -11.37 -15.19 32.06
C ILE A 37 -11.34 -16.18 30.88
N ALA A 38 -12.36 -17.01 30.80
CA ALA A 38 -12.67 -17.76 29.59
C ALA A 38 -13.05 -16.70 28.54
N LEU A 39 -12.05 -16.10 27.90
CA LEU A 39 -12.27 -15.44 26.63
C LEU A 39 -12.93 -16.50 25.75
N PRO A 40 -14.10 -16.22 25.20
CA PRO A 40 -14.83 -17.20 24.42
C PRO A 40 -13.98 -17.54 23.19
N HIS A 41 -13.30 -18.70 23.22
CA HIS A 41 -12.48 -19.22 22.12
C HIS A 41 -13.27 -19.28 20.81
N GLY A 42 -14.61 -19.27 20.91
CA GLY A 42 -15.51 -19.21 19.77
C GLY A 42 -15.52 -17.87 19.02
N VAL A 43 -15.30 -16.73 19.72
CA VAL A 43 -15.29 -15.41 19.07
C VAL A 43 -14.07 -15.26 18.17
N LEU A 44 -12.88 -15.66 18.63
CA LEU A 44 -11.66 -15.58 17.80
C LEU A 44 -11.73 -16.52 16.59
N ALA A 45 -12.29 -17.72 16.73
CA ALA A 45 -12.45 -18.65 15.63
C ALA A 45 -13.53 -18.19 14.63
N GLN A 46 -14.61 -17.58 15.09
CA GLN A 46 -15.63 -16.97 14.23
C GLN A 46 -15.09 -15.76 13.47
N ASP A 47 -14.32 -14.89 14.13
CA ASP A 47 -13.69 -13.73 13.49
C ASP A 47 -12.71 -14.13 12.39
N LEU A 48 -11.86 -15.13 12.64
CA LEU A 48 -10.95 -15.67 11.63
C LEU A 48 -11.72 -16.26 10.44
N SER A 49 -12.81 -16.99 10.69
CA SER A 49 -13.63 -17.56 9.65
C SER A 49 -14.40 -16.49 8.86
N ALA A 50 -14.92 -15.44 9.52
CA ALA A 50 -15.61 -14.32 8.89
C ALA A 50 -14.65 -13.48 8.03
N ASN A 51 -13.45 -13.18 8.53
CA ASN A 51 -12.41 -12.49 7.77
C ASN A 51 -11.98 -13.27 6.51
N THR A 52 -11.85 -14.60 6.64
CA THR A 52 -11.52 -15.46 5.50
C THR A 52 -12.62 -15.43 4.45
N ARG A 53 -13.89 -15.49 4.87
CA ARG A 53 -15.05 -15.37 3.98
C ARG A 53 -15.10 -14.02 3.27
N LEU A 54 -14.85 -12.91 4.00
CA LEU A 54 -14.80 -11.57 3.42
C LEU A 54 -13.77 -11.49 2.29
N LEU A 55 -12.54 -11.94 2.53
CA LEU A 55 -11.46 -11.89 1.55
C LEU A 55 -11.69 -12.83 0.36
N ALA A 56 -12.33 -13.99 0.59
CA ALA A 56 -12.71 -14.91 -0.47
C ALA A 56 -13.82 -14.33 -1.35
N ALA A 57 -14.86 -13.75 -0.74
CA ALA A 57 -15.96 -13.08 -1.43
C ALA A 57 -15.45 -11.87 -2.26
N ALA A 58 -14.53 -11.07 -1.68
CA ALA A 58 -13.90 -9.96 -2.40
C ALA A 58 -13.13 -10.43 -3.65
N ARG A 59 -12.39 -11.54 -3.56
CA ARG A 59 -11.69 -12.11 -4.73
C ARG A 59 -12.65 -12.59 -5.80
N ALA A 60 -13.76 -13.19 -5.40
CA ALA A 60 -14.79 -13.71 -6.30
C ALA A 60 -15.69 -12.60 -6.90
N GLY A 61 -15.61 -11.35 -6.41
CA GLY A 61 -16.54 -10.28 -6.77
C GLY A 61 -17.94 -10.50 -6.21
N ASP A 62 -18.08 -11.35 -5.18
CA ASP A 62 -19.37 -11.68 -4.57
C ASP A 62 -19.78 -10.57 -3.58
N GLN A 63 -20.56 -9.61 -4.08
CA GLN A 63 -21.11 -8.50 -3.32
C GLN A 63 -21.96 -8.99 -2.13
N THR A 64 -22.76 -10.03 -2.34
CA THR A 64 -23.65 -10.60 -1.30
C THR A 64 -22.81 -11.27 -0.21
N GLY A 65 -21.82 -12.04 -0.58
CA GLY A 65 -20.88 -12.69 0.32
C GLY A 65 -20.08 -11.69 1.16
N VAL A 66 -19.65 -10.56 0.56
CA VAL A 66 -19.00 -9.46 1.28
C VAL A 66 -19.94 -8.88 2.33
N GLY A 67 -21.19 -8.53 1.94
CA GLY A 67 -22.18 -7.97 2.87
C GLY A 67 -22.47 -8.92 4.02
N LYS A 68 -22.64 -10.22 3.74
CA LYS A 68 -22.86 -11.25 4.75
C LYS A 68 -21.66 -11.41 5.69
N ALA A 69 -20.43 -11.45 5.16
CA ALA A 69 -19.24 -11.58 5.99
C ALA A 69 -19.07 -10.39 6.94
N LEU A 70 -19.34 -9.16 6.47
CA LEU A 70 -19.33 -7.95 7.33
C LEU A 70 -20.41 -8.01 8.42
N ALA A 71 -21.63 -8.44 8.08
CA ALA A 71 -22.71 -8.62 9.04
C ALA A 71 -22.39 -9.70 10.09
N ASP A 72 -21.64 -10.74 9.71
CA ASP A 72 -21.15 -11.81 10.59
C ASP A 72 -19.92 -11.38 11.43
N GLY A 73 -19.53 -10.10 11.41
CA GLY A 73 -18.46 -9.54 12.24
C GLY A 73 -17.05 -9.58 11.62
N ALA A 74 -16.93 -9.75 10.31
CA ALA A 74 -15.63 -9.63 9.65
C ALA A 74 -15.08 -8.22 9.83
N SER A 75 -13.79 -8.11 10.14
CA SER A 75 -13.10 -6.83 10.15
C SER A 75 -13.01 -6.26 8.72
N VAL A 76 -13.50 -5.04 8.54
CA VAL A 76 -13.40 -4.33 7.24
C VAL A 76 -11.95 -4.16 6.78
N ASN A 77 -11.00 -4.12 7.72
CA ASN A 77 -9.56 -4.03 7.48
C ASN A 77 -8.84 -5.40 7.54
N ALA A 78 -9.58 -6.51 7.47
CA ALA A 78 -9.00 -7.85 7.40
C ALA A 78 -8.01 -7.94 6.23
N ARG A 79 -6.88 -8.63 6.45
CA ARG A 79 -5.79 -8.74 5.48
C ARG A 79 -5.51 -10.20 5.14
N ASN A 80 -5.20 -10.46 3.88
CA ASN A 80 -4.70 -11.75 3.44
C ASN A 80 -3.18 -11.91 3.76
N ARG A 81 -2.59 -13.04 3.37
CA ARG A 81 -1.15 -13.34 3.62
C ARG A 81 -0.18 -12.35 2.99
N VAL A 82 -0.58 -11.68 1.91
CA VAL A 82 0.21 -10.62 1.24
C VAL A 82 -0.20 -9.22 1.70
N GLY A 83 -1.02 -9.14 2.75
CA GLY A 83 -1.42 -7.89 3.38
C GLY A 83 -2.50 -7.11 2.64
N GLU A 84 -3.13 -7.66 1.61
CA GLU A 84 -4.21 -7.00 0.89
C GLU A 84 -5.51 -7.05 1.69
N THR A 85 -6.20 -5.91 1.77
CA THR A 85 -7.57 -5.80 2.28
C THR A 85 -8.59 -6.13 1.18
N ALA A 86 -9.85 -6.35 1.55
CA ALA A 86 -10.93 -6.52 0.58
C ALA A 86 -11.05 -5.33 -0.39
N LEU A 87 -10.79 -4.09 0.10
CA LEU A 87 -10.74 -2.88 -0.75
C LEU A 87 -9.64 -2.99 -1.81
N VAL A 88 -8.40 -3.31 -1.42
CA VAL A 88 -7.27 -3.43 -2.38
C VAL A 88 -7.55 -4.53 -3.40
N ILE A 89 -8.11 -5.66 -2.97
CA ILE A 89 -8.49 -6.77 -3.86
C ILE A 89 -9.54 -6.29 -4.89
N ALA A 90 -10.59 -5.59 -4.44
CA ALA A 90 -11.64 -5.07 -5.31
C ALA A 90 -11.10 -4.09 -6.36
N LEU A 91 -10.21 -3.16 -5.94
CA LEU A 91 -9.58 -2.18 -6.83
C LEU A 91 -8.69 -2.85 -7.88
N LYS A 92 -7.92 -3.87 -7.50
CA LYS A 92 -7.04 -4.61 -8.42
C LYS A 92 -7.80 -5.47 -9.42
N ASN A 93 -8.98 -5.97 -9.03
CA ASN A 93 -9.82 -6.83 -9.86
C ASN A 93 -10.87 -6.04 -10.66
N ASP A 94 -10.78 -4.71 -10.68
CA ASP A 94 -11.74 -3.83 -11.37
C ASP A 94 -13.21 -4.06 -10.94
N GLN A 95 -13.43 -4.09 -9.62
CA GLN A 95 -14.73 -4.33 -8.99
C GLN A 95 -15.21 -3.04 -8.28
N PRO A 96 -15.64 -2.01 -9.03
CA PRO A 96 -15.93 -0.69 -8.45
C PRO A 96 -17.07 -0.72 -7.43
N THR A 97 -18.12 -1.50 -7.66
CA THR A 97 -19.25 -1.63 -6.73
C THR A 97 -18.79 -2.19 -5.38
N LEU A 98 -17.93 -3.21 -5.39
CA LEU A 98 -17.40 -3.81 -4.17
C LEU A 98 -16.44 -2.85 -3.46
N ALA A 99 -15.60 -2.13 -4.22
CA ALA A 99 -14.73 -1.10 -3.65
C ALA A 99 -15.56 -0.01 -2.95
N MET A 100 -16.66 0.45 -3.57
CA MET A 100 -17.59 1.39 -2.94
C MET A 100 -18.20 0.85 -1.65
N THR A 101 -18.61 -0.42 -1.64
CA THR A 101 -19.14 -1.07 -0.42
C THR A 101 -18.11 -1.06 0.70
N MET A 102 -16.87 -1.41 0.41
CA MET A 102 -15.80 -1.39 1.40
C MET A 102 -15.50 0.03 1.91
N LEU A 103 -15.47 1.02 1.02
CA LEU A 103 -15.27 2.43 1.39
C LEU A 103 -16.42 2.98 2.27
N ASN A 104 -17.65 2.55 2.01
CA ASN A 104 -18.82 2.90 2.83
C ASN A 104 -18.83 2.17 4.18
N ALA A 105 -18.26 0.98 4.24
CA ALA A 105 -18.07 0.22 5.48
C ALA A 105 -16.95 0.78 6.37
N GLY A 106 -16.25 1.85 5.94
CA GLY A 106 -15.24 2.51 6.75
C GLY A 106 -13.85 1.86 6.70
N THR A 107 -13.48 1.23 5.58
CA THR A 107 -12.12 0.71 5.37
C THR A 107 -11.10 1.84 5.48
N ASP A 108 -9.96 1.55 6.13
CA ASP A 108 -8.80 2.44 6.14
C ASP A 108 -8.24 2.58 4.72
N VAL A 109 -8.34 3.79 4.17
CA VAL A 109 -7.93 4.13 2.79
C VAL A 109 -6.42 4.17 2.60
N ASN A 110 -5.64 4.18 3.69
CA ASN A 110 -4.17 4.22 3.69
C ASN A 110 -3.53 2.86 4.00
N LEU A 111 -4.33 1.85 4.30
CA LEU A 111 -3.83 0.53 4.66
C LEU A 111 -3.29 -0.21 3.42
N GLY A 112 -1.98 -0.08 3.21
CA GLY A 112 -1.27 -0.72 2.10
C GLY A 112 -1.02 -2.22 2.32
N ALA A 113 -0.84 -2.96 1.22
CA ALA A 113 -0.39 -4.35 1.22
C ALA A 113 1.06 -4.49 1.71
N VAL A 114 1.57 -5.72 1.88
CA VAL A 114 2.95 -5.97 2.36
C VAL A 114 4.00 -5.32 1.45
N ASN A 115 3.74 -5.23 0.16
CA ASN A 115 4.63 -4.54 -0.79
C ASN A 115 4.51 -3.01 -0.77
N GLY A 116 3.69 -2.44 0.11
CA GLY A 116 3.47 -1.00 0.23
C GLY A 116 2.41 -0.43 -0.72
N VAL A 117 1.82 -1.23 -1.61
CA VAL A 117 0.78 -0.75 -2.53
C VAL A 117 -0.47 -0.37 -1.75
N THR A 118 -0.82 0.92 -1.76
CA THR A 118 -2.02 1.47 -1.12
C THR A 118 -3.26 1.33 -2.01
N PRO A 119 -4.48 1.48 -1.45
CA PRO A 119 -5.70 1.55 -2.24
C PRO A 119 -5.65 2.62 -3.35
N LEU A 120 -5.09 3.80 -3.05
CA LEU A 120 -4.95 4.88 -4.04
C LEU A 120 -4.06 4.46 -5.22
N MET A 121 -2.94 3.78 -4.96
CA MET A 121 -2.05 3.25 -6.02
C MET A 121 -2.75 2.19 -6.87
N ALA A 122 -3.52 1.30 -6.24
CA ALA A 122 -4.27 0.26 -6.96
C ALA A 122 -5.34 0.87 -7.88
N ALA A 123 -6.13 1.82 -7.38
CA ALA A 123 -7.13 2.55 -8.16
C ALA A 123 -6.50 3.36 -9.31
N ALA A 124 -5.36 4.02 -9.04
CA ALA A 124 -4.62 4.80 -10.04
C ALA A 124 -4.05 3.92 -11.16
N HIS A 125 -3.48 2.76 -10.82
CA HIS A 125 -3.02 1.77 -11.81
C HIS A 125 -4.17 1.28 -12.70
N ALA A 126 -5.31 0.95 -12.11
CA ALA A 126 -6.49 0.50 -12.84
C ALA A 126 -7.15 1.61 -13.69
N GLY A 127 -6.90 2.90 -13.36
CA GLY A 127 -7.53 4.04 -14.02
C GLY A 127 -8.96 4.31 -13.56
N GLN A 128 -9.30 3.86 -12.35
CA GLN A 128 -10.64 4.03 -11.75
C GLN A 128 -10.77 5.45 -11.17
N THR A 129 -10.85 6.46 -12.06
CA THR A 129 -10.76 7.88 -11.72
C THR A 129 -11.76 8.32 -10.65
N ASP A 130 -12.99 7.81 -10.67
CA ASP A 130 -14.00 8.15 -9.66
C ASP A 130 -13.66 7.58 -8.28
N LEU A 131 -13.10 6.36 -8.23
CA LEU A 131 -12.61 5.78 -6.97
C LEU A 131 -11.36 6.52 -6.47
N VAL A 132 -10.46 6.94 -7.36
CA VAL A 132 -9.33 7.82 -6.99
C VAL A 132 -9.85 9.10 -6.36
N ARG A 133 -10.84 9.77 -6.96
CA ARG A 133 -11.47 10.98 -6.41
C ARG A 133 -12.07 10.73 -5.02
N LEU A 134 -12.78 9.62 -4.86
CA LEU A 134 -13.38 9.25 -3.59
C LEU A 134 -12.34 8.94 -2.52
N LEU A 135 -11.27 8.20 -2.87
CA LEU A 135 -10.16 7.89 -1.96
C LEU A 135 -9.46 9.17 -1.48
N LEU A 136 -9.17 10.11 -2.40
CA LEU A 136 -8.60 11.41 -2.05
C LEU A 136 -9.53 12.21 -1.12
N GLY A 137 -10.83 12.22 -1.41
CA GLY A 137 -11.83 12.86 -0.55
C GLY A 137 -11.97 12.24 0.84
N LYS A 138 -11.55 10.97 1.01
CA LYS A 138 -11.49 10.27 2.29
C LYS A 138 -10.11 10.34 2.97
N GLY A 139 -9.19 11.16 2.47
CA GLY A 139 -7.87 11.38 3.07
C GLY A 139 -6.81 10.34 2.66
N ALA A 140 -6.91 9.76 1.47
CA ALA A 140 -5.84 8.92 0.95
C ALA A 140 -4.56 9.74 0.73
N GLU A 141 -3.43 9.23 1.22
CA GLU A 141 -2.12 9.86 1.12
C GLU A 141 -1.58 9.78 -0.31
N VAL A 142 -1.50 10.93 -0.97
CA VAL A 142 -0.99 11.04 -2.35
C VAL A 142 0.51 10.76 -2.41
N SER A 143 1.25 11.12 -1.37
CA SER A 143 2.71 10.98 -1.27
C SER A 143 3.19 9.59 -0.89
N ALA A 144 2.28 8.69 -0.46
CA ALA A 144 2.64 7.32 -0.10
C ALA A 144 3.39 6.64 -1.26
N VAL A 145 4.42 5.85 -0.94
CA VAL A 145 5.21 5.09 -1.90
C VAL A 145 5.23 3.60 -1.53
N ASP A 146 5.28 2.76 -2.52
CA ASP A 146 5.49 1.32 -2.36
C ASP A 146 6.97 0.96 -2.16
N ARG A 147 7.28 -0.33 -2.03
CA ARG A 147 8.68 -0.80 -1.87
C ARG A 147 9.58 -0.50 -3.07
N LEU A 148 9.01 -0.21 -4.24
CA LEU A 148 9.72 0.19 -5.44
C LEU A 148 9.80 1.72 -5.58
N GLN A 149 9.45 2.47 -4.50
CA GLN A 149 9.40 3.92 -4.49
C GLN A 149 8.46 4.51 -5.55
N LYS A 150 7.40 3.77 -5.93
CA LYS A 150 6.34 4.22 -6.82
C LYS A 150 5.15 4.72 -6.01
N ASN A 151 4.50 5.76 -6.49
CA ASN A 151 3.27 6.29 -5.92
C ASN A 151 2.10 6.21 -6.92
N ALA A 152 0.94 6.74 -6.55
CA ALA A 152 -0.24 6.75 -7.41
C ALA A 152 -0.02 7.46 -8.75
N MET A 153 0.75 8.56 -8.78
CA MET A 153 1.06 9.30 -10.00
C MET A 153 1.90 8.47 -10.97
N THR A 154 2.97 7.82 -10.50
CA THR A 154 3.84 6.98 -11.35
C THR A 154 3.10 5.77 -11.90
N TYR A 155 2.20 5.18 -11.10
CA TYR A 155 1.33 4.09 -11.56
C TYR A 155 0.37 4.56 -12.66
N ALA A 156 -0.33 5.68 -12.45
CA ALA A 156 -1.24 6.25 -13.45
C ALA A 156 -0.52 6.64 -14.74
N ALA A 157 0.62 7.32 -14.63
CA ALA A 157 1.41 7.77 -15.77
C ALA A 157 1.94 6.60 -16.61
N GLY A 158 2.55 5.59 -15.98
CA GLY A 158 3.07 4.41 -16.67
C GLY A 158 2.00 3.57 -17.35
N GLN A 159 0.78 3.54 -16.79
CA GLN A 159 -0.37 2.84 -17.38
C GLN A 159 -1.14 3.68 -18.42
N GLY A 160 -0.80 4.96 -18.58
CA GLY A 160 -1.51 5.84 -19.50
C GLY A 160 -2.92 6.24 -19.02
N ARG A 161 -3.14 6.30 -17.71
CA ARG A 161 -4.43 6.67 -17.11
C ARG A 161 -4.57 8.19 -17.06
N THR A 162 -4.71 8.81 -18.21
CA THR A 162 -4.63 10.26 -18.39
C THR A 162 -5.58 11.03 -17.48
N ASP A 163 -6.84 10.60 -17.38
CA ASP A 163 -7.83 11.27 -16.52
C ASP A 163 -7.44 11.21 -15.03
N THR A 164 -6.87 10.07 -14.61
CA THR A 164 -6.36 9.90 -13.25
C THR A 164 -5.13 10.79 -13.00
N VAL A 165 -4.22 10.89 -13.98
CA VAL A 165 -3.06 11.81 -13.89
C VAL A 165 -3.54 13.25 -13.75
N VAL A 166 -4.49 13.71 -14.59
CA VAL A 166 -5.07 15.05 -14.50
C VAL A 166 -5.73 15.28 -13.14
N LEU A 167 -6.45 14.28 -12.60
CA LEU A 167 -7.07 14.39 -11.28
C LEU A 167 -6.02 14.53 -10.16
N LEU A 168 -4.93 13.76 -10.21
CA LEU A 168 -3.83 13.83 -9.23
C LEU A 168 -3.11 15.18 -9.29
N LEU A 169 -2.87 15.73 -10.50
CA LEU A 169 -2.31 17.06 -10.68
C LEU A 169 -3.22 18.15 -10.06
N ARG A 170 -4.53 18.05 -10.28
CA ARG A 170 -5.51 18.95 -9.64
C ARG A 170 -5.57 18.80 -8.12
N ALA A 171 -5.22 17.65 -7.60
CA ALA A 171 -5.07 17.38 -6.15
C ALA A 171 -3.76 17.91 -5.56
N GLY A 172 -2.95 18.63 -6.37
CA GLY A 172 -1.73 19.30 -5.93
C GLY A 172 -0.45 18.48 -6.08
N VAL A 173 -0.47 17.36 -6.81
CA VAL A 173 0.77 16.65 -7.12
C VAL A 173 1.61 17.49 -8.08
N ASP A 174 2.86 17.76 -7.70
CA ASP A 174 3.81 18.48 -8.56
C ASP A 174 4.10 17.67 -9.83
N PRO A 175 3.85 18.23 -11.04
CA PRO A 175 4.16 17.57 -12.30
C PRO A 175 5.65 17.25 -12.47
N ASN A 176 6.54 17.95 -11.74
CA ASN A 176 7.99 17.80 -11.75
C ASN A 176 8.52 16.99 -10.55
N ALA A 177 7.63 16.39 -9.75
CA ALA A 177 8.04 15.55 -8.64
C ALA A 177 8.99 14.43 -9.11
N ILE A 178 10.06 14.25 -8.33
CA ILE A 178 11.10 13.26 -8.61
C ILE A 178 10.86 12.02 -7.75
N TYR A 179 10.90 10.86 -8.38
CA TYR A 179 10.72 9.54 -7.76
C TYR A 179 12.00 8.71 -7.81
N ALA A 180 11.90 7.40 -7.59
CA ALA A 180 13.05 6.51 -7.68
C ALA A 180 13.81 6.68 -9.01
N HIS A 181 15.14 6.57 -8.96
CA HIS A 181 16.03 6.75 -10.10
C HIS A 181 15.94 8.12 -10.79
N GLN A 182 15.54 9.15 -10.02
CA GLN A 182 15.29 10.51 -10.51
C GLN A 182 14.24 10.58 -11.65
N LEU A 183 13.39 9.56 -11.77
CA LEU A 183 12.34 9.52 -12.78
C LEU A 183 11.19 10.44 -12.40
N THR A 184 10.66 11.18 -13.39
CA THR A 184 9.41 11.96 -13.26
C THR A 184 8.22 11.19 -13.82
N ALA A 185 7.00 11.67 -13.55
CA ALA A 185 5.79 11.11 -14.16
C ALA A 185 5.84 11.18 -15.69
N LEU A 186 6.42 12.26 -16.25
CA LEU A 186 6.64 12.42 -17.70
C LEU A 186 7.55 11.32 -18.27
N MET A 187 8.63 10.99 -17.58
CA MET A 187 9.55 9.91 -17.99
C MET A 187 8.88 8.55 -17.91
N TRP A 188 8.03 8.31 -16.88
CA TRP A 188 7.23 7.09 -16.79
C TRP A 188 6.25 6.95 -17.95
N ALA A 189 5.51 8.01 -18.29
CA ALA A 189 4.59 8.01 -19.44
C ALA A 189 5.34 7.82 -20.77
N ALA A 190 6.48 8.49 -20.94
CA ALA A 190 7.32 8.40 -22.14
C ALA A 190 7.90 6.99 -22.33
N GLY A 191 8.40 6.36 -21.24
CA GLY A 191 9.00 5.03 -21.27
C GLY A 191 8.01 3.89 -21.55
N TYR A 192 6.70 4.16 -21.45
CA TYR A 192 5.65 3.22 -21.83
C TYR A 192 4.83 3.68 -23.06
N GLY A 193 5.30 4.71 -23.79
CA GLY A 193 4.67 5.20 -25.01
C GLY A 193 3.26 5.77 -24.80
N LYS A 194 2.99 6.38 -23.63
CA LYS A 194 1.65 6.90 -23.28
C LYS A 194 1.48 8.34 -23.76
N THR A 195 1.38 8.52 -25.07
CA THR A 195 1.39 9.83 -25.75
C THR A 195 0.37 10.84 -25.19
N GLU A 196 -0.88 10.39 -24.94
CA GLU A 196 -1.91 11.28 -24.38
C GLU A 196 -1.57 11.74 -22.95
N THR A 197 -0.99 10.85 -22.15
CA THR A 197 -0.55 11.19 -20.79
C THR A 197 0.67 12.11 -20.82
N VAL A 198 1.60 11.90 -21.75
CA VAL A 198 2.73 12.82 -21.99
C VAL A 198 2.20 14.21 -22.32
N ARG A 199 1.24 14.32 -23.25
CA ARG A 199 0.61 15.60 -23.59
C ARG A 199 -0.05 16.27 -22.38
N ALA A 200 -0.80 15.52 -21.59
CA ALA A 200 -1.46 16.04 -20.40
C ALA A 200 -0.47 16.56 -19.35
N LEU A 201 0.64 15.83 -19.15
CA LEU A 201 1.71 16.24 -18.22
C LEU A 201 2.42 17.50 -18.70
N LEU A 202 2.78 17.59 -20.01
CA LEU A 202 3.38 18.78 -20.58
C LEU A 202 2.47 20.00 -20.45
N ASN A 203 1.16 19.86 -20.73
CA ASN A 203 0.18 20.93 -20.55
C ASN A 203 0.02 21.36 -19.09
N ALA A 204 0.34 20.48 -18.14
CA ALA A 204 0.34 20.80 -16.72
C ALA A 204 1.67 21.37 -16.21
N GLY A 205 2.63 21.65 -17.10
CA GLY A 205 3.93 22.24 -16.76
C GLY A 205 5.02 21.24 -16.40
N ALA A 206 4.87 19.96 -16.78
CA ALA A 206 5.98 18.99 -16.63
C ALA A 206 7.15 19.40 -17.53
N SER A 207 8.35 19.47 -16.95
CA SER A 207 9.58 19.81 -17.67
C SER A 207 10.10 18.62 -18.46
N ALA A 208 10.30 18.81 -19.77
CA ALA A 208 10.93 17.81 -20.64
C ALA A 208 12.44 17.74 -20.48
N GLU A 209 13.07 18.74 -19.81
CA GLU A 209 14.51 18.89 -19.66
C GLU A 209 15.10 18.14 -18.47
N LEU A 210 14.25 17.69 -17.54
CA LEU A 210 14.70 16.91 -16.38
C LEU A 210 15.35 15.60 -16.84
N ARG A 211 16.34 15.15 -16.08
CA ARG A 211 17.12 13.94 -16.41
C ARG A 211 17.02 12.93 -15.29
N ASP A 212 16.95 11.67 -15.66
CA ASP A 212 17.06 10.55 -14.71
C ASP A 212 18.52 10.34 -14.24
N ASP A 213 18.73 9.37 -13.35
CA ASP A 213 20.06 9.02 -12.81
C ASP A 213 21.08 8.53 -13.86
N ARG A 214 20.62 8.22 -15.09
CA ARG A 214 21.44 7.87 -16.26
C ARG A 214 21.69 9.07 -17.19
N GLY A 215 21.21 10.26 -16.80
CA GLY A 215 21.30 11.49 -17.59
C GLY A 215 20.30 11.58 -18.75
N LYS A 216 19.27 10.73 -18.81
CA LYS A 216 18.30 10.65 -19.91
C LYS A 216 17.08 11.52 -19.64
N THR A 217 16.63 12.24 -20.66
CA THR A 217 15.37 12.97 -20.67
C THR A 217 14.20 12.04 -21.02
N ALA A 218 12.95 12.53 -20.85
CA ALA A 218 11.76 11.81 -21.30
C ALA A 218 11.81 11.50 -22.81
N LEU A 219 12.38 12.41 -23.62
CA LEU A 219 12.59 12.20 -25.06
C LEU A 219 13.58 11.06 -25.34
N ASP A 220 14.70 11.02 -24.64
CA ASP A 220 15.70 9.96 -24.81
C ASP A 220 15.10 8.59 -24.46
N ILE A 221 14.32 8.51 -23.38
CA ILE A 221 13.63 7.29 -22.95
C ILE A 221 12.60 6.84 -24.00
N ALA A 222 11.81 7.79 -24.57
CA ALA A 222 10.84 7.46 -25.62
C ALA A 222 11.51 6.95 -26.90
N ARG A 223 12.67 7.52 -27.27
CA ARG A 223 13.48 7.07 -28.43
C ARG A 223 14.01 5.65 -28.21
N GLU A 224 14.53 5.35 -27.03
CA GLU A 224 14.99 3.99 -26.68
C GLU A 224 13.88 2.96 -26.76
N GLY A 225 12.66 3.34 -26.35
CA GLY A 225 11.46 2.50 -26.43
C GLY A 225 10.88 2.40 -27.85
N ASN A 226 11.41 3.13 -28.83
CA ASN A 226 10.88 3.25 -30.20
C ASN A 226 9.42 3.74 -30.25
N PHE A 227 9.00 4.62 -29.32
CA PHE A 227 7.65 5.17 -29.24
C PHE A 227 7.49 6.41 -30.12
N VAL A 228 7.38 6.20 -31.46
CA VAL A 228 7.41 7.26 -32.47
C VAL A 228 6.46 8.40 -32.19
N GLU A 229 5.20 8.13 -31.84
CA GLU A 229 4.21 9.19 -31.59
C GLU A 229 4.51 9.97 -30.30
N THR A 230 5.06 9.30 -29.30
CA THR A 230 5.50 9.94 -28.06
C THR A 230 6.73 10.82 -28.30
N VAL A 231 7.65 10.37 -29.15
CA VAL A 231 8.81 11.17 -29.58
C VAL A 231 8.34 12.44 -30.28
N LYS A 232 7.46 12.35 -31.25
CA LYS A 232 6.89 13.53 -31.95
C LYS A 232 6.25 14.51 -30.96
N GLN A 233 5.48 13.99 -29.99
CA GLN A 233 4.82 14.82 -28.96
C GLN A 233 5.84 15.57 -28.09
N LEU A 234 6.98 14.93 -27.76
CA LEU A 234 8.03 15.55 -26.94
C LEU A 234 8.90 16.52 -27.72
N GLU A 235 9.11 16.31 -29.03
CA GLU A 235 9.87 17.22 -29.90
C GLU A 235 9.08 18.49 -30.28
N SER A 236 7.77 18.38 -30.31
CA SER A 236 6.86 19.50 -30.65
C SER A 236 5.75 19.57 -29.65
N PRO A 237 6.04 19.92 -28.38
CA PRO A 237 4.96 20.09 -27.40
C PRO A 237 4.02 21.19 -27.89
N ALA A 238 2.74 20.86 -27.98
CA ALA A 238 1.73 21.85 -28.29
C ALA A 238 1.88 23.03 -27.31
N ARG A 239 2.11 24.22 -27.82
CA ARG A 239 2.15 25.44 -26.99
C ARG A 239 0.79 25.63 -26.34
N PRO A 240 0.73 25.96 -25.04
CA PRO A 240 -0.53 26.25 -24.35
C PRO A 240 -1.29 27.40 -24.98
#